data_4de4114ebe330dbe8ba803fc7a7a3dfb
#
_entry.id   4de4114ebe330dbe8ba803fc7a7a3dfb
#
_cell.length_a   1.000
_cell.length_b   1.000
_cell.length_c   1.000
_cell.angle_alpha   90.00
_cell.angle_beta   90.00
_cell.angle_gamma   90.00
#
_symmetry.space_group_name_H-M   'P 1'
#
loop_
_entity.id
_entity.type
_entity.pdbx_description
1 polymer ?
#
loop_
_entity_poly.entity_id
_entity_poly.type
_entity_poly.pdbx_seq_one_letter_code
_entity_poly.pdbx_strand_id
1 'polypeptide(L)'
;MKKSTKIALIAAAVLLCSGVVLAAVGLATQVNVDHAVPFAIECEEHSYPVSEIFYSVTVENTMCDVSFHQTIDGTSRVECYAPRGVWHSVTVEDGALTVREADSRRWYEMWGIWNERIRMDIYLPPQSYAALSVTTSVCDVTLPQWLTVGLGEVKSDTGDITVQGTVMPAGLTIGTDTGDVTVSDSDMDLNITTFTGDVTLKQLLGEKLIFVKTDSGEVTMKTCAQTAFSVYTDTGEVQLSDCFADTFRVQTDTGDIELRESDA
;
A
#
# COMPACT_ATOMS: atom_id res chain seq x y z
N MET A 1 -44.36 5.36 24.48
CA MET A 1 -43.00 4.80 24.68
C MET A 1 -43.06 3.75 25.79
N LYS A 2 -42.55 2.56 25.53
CA LYS A 2 -42.48 1.47 26.53
C LYS A 2 -41.56 1.88 27.70
N LYS A 3 -41.84 1.43 28.95
CA LYS A 3 -41.02 1.75 30.13
C LYS A 3 -39.53 1.41 29.90
N SER A 4 -39.24 0.32 29.21
CA SER A 4 -37.86 -0.10 28.84
C SER A 4 -37.14 0.92 27.96
N THR A 5 -37.82 1.54 27.00
CA THR A 5 -37.24 2.56 26.11
C THR A 5 -36.90 3.85 26.89
N LYS A 6 -37.69 4.23 27.88
CA LYS A 6 -37.40 5.39 28.74
C LYS A 6 -36.18 5.15 29.61
N ILE A 7 -36.05 3.95 30.20
CA ILE A 7 -34.89 3.57 31.02
C ILE A 7 -33.60 3.55 30.17
N ALA A 8 -33.66 2.98 28.95
CA ALA A 8 -32.52 2.96 28.05
C ALA A 8 -32.07 4.38 27.61
N LEU A 9 -33.04 5.28 27.33
CA LEU A 9 -32.73 6.68 27.02
C LEU A 9 -32.12 7.45 28.19
N ILE A 10 -32.61 7.21 29.40
CA ILE A 10 -32.04 7.83 30.61
C ILE A 10 -30.60 7.31 30.86
N ALA A 11 -30.39 6.01 30.74
CA ALA A 11 -29.06 5.42 30.89
C ALA A 11 -28.07 5.96 29.81
N ALA A 12 -28.50 6.07 28.57
CA ALA A 12 -27.69 6.66 27.51
C ALA A 12 -27.35 8.14 27.76
N ALA A 13 -28.31 8.93 28.25
CA ALA A 13 -28.09 10.33 28.60
C ALA A 13 -27.12 10.49 29.76
N VAL A 14 -27.23 9.64 30.79
CA VAL A 14 -26.30 9.63 31.92
C VAL A 14 -24.88 9.28 31.48
N LEU A 15 -24.70 8.27 30.65
CA LEU A 15 -23.40 7.90 30.09
C LEU A 15 -22.78 9.02 29.25
N LEU A 16 -23.61 9.69 28.44
CA LEU A 16 -23.16 10.80 27.59
C LEU A 16 -22.74 12.01 28.46
N CYS A 17 -23.53 12.36 29.47
CA CYS A 17 -23.18 13.43 30.43
C CYS A 17 -21.91 13.11 31.21
N SER A 18 -21.76 11.87 31.71
CA SER A 18 -20.56 11.47 32.44
C SER A 18 -19.32 11.50 31.56
N GLY A 19 -19.41 11.09 30.29
CA GLY A 19 -18.34 11.17 29.29
C GLY A 19 -17.91 12.62 29.01
N VAL A 20 -18.86 13.53 28.84
CA VAL A 20 -18.57 14.97 28.65
C VAL A 20 -17.90 15.58 29.89
N VAL A 21 -18.36 15.23 31.10
CA VAL A 21 -17.74 15.72 32.35
C VAL A 21 -16.30 15.21 32.47
N LEU A 22 -16.05 13.94 32.20
CA LEU A 22 -14.70 13.38 32.22
C LEU A 22 -13.77 14.04 31.19
N ALA A 23 -14.27 14.28 29.97
CA ALA A 23 -13.54 14.99 28.94
C ALA A 23 -13.22 16.43 29.35
N ALA A 24 -14.20 17.15 29.94
CA ALA A 24 -14.01 18.53 30.43
C ALA A 24 -13.01 18.60 31.56
N VAL A 25 -13.04 17.64 32.51
CA VAL A 25 -12.06 17.55 33.59
C VAL A 25 -10.67 17.24 33.04
N GLY A 26 -10.53 16.32 32.08
CA GLY A 26 -9.27 16.04 31.43
C GLY A 26 -8.66 17.28 30.73
N LEU A 27 -9.48 18.07 30.03
CA LEU A 27 -9.05 19.32 29.40
C LEU A 27 -8.69 20.41 30.45
N ALA A 28 -9.46 20.52 31.55
CA ALA A 28 -9.25 21.55 32.56
C ALA A 28 -8.02 21.28 33.44
N THR A 29 -7.64 20.02 33.62
CA THR A 29 -6.49 19.65 34.47
C THR A 29 -5.16 19.72 33.71
N GLN A 30 -5.15 20.14 32.44
CA GLN A 30 -3.93 20.20 31.59
C GLN A 30 -3.08 18.91 31.76
N VAL A 31 -3.74 17.79 31.85
CA VAL A 31 -3.03 16.50 31.80
C VAL A 31 -2.23 16.50 30.52
N ASN A 32 -0.91 16.49 30.67
CA ASN A 32 0.00 16.36 29.52
C ASN A 32 -0.38 15.06 28.82
N VAL A 33 -1.07 15.17 27.68
CA VAL A 33 -1.60 14.04 26.93
C VAL A 33 -0.47 13.13 26.46
N ASP A 34 0.76 13.67 26.37
CA ASP A 34 1.97 12.95 25.98
C ASP A 34 2.35 11.80 26.95
N HIS A 35 1.82 11.80 28.20
CA HIS A 35 2.08 10.73 29.17
C HIS A 35 0.81 10.12 29.77
N ALA A 36 -0.38 10.52 29.31
CA ALA A 36 -1.65 10.11 29.91
C ALA A 36 -2.53 9.25 29.01
N VAL A 37 -1.99 8.76 27.90
CA VAL A 37 -2.70 7.76 27.08
C VAL A 37 -2.30 6.38 27.59
N PRO A 38 -3.09 5.73 28.45
CA PRO A 38 -2.76 4.43 29.03
C PRO A 38 -2.78 3.30 27.98
N PHE A 39 -2.94 3.64 26.70
CA PHE A 39 -3.03 2.73 25.56
C PHE A 39 -2.10 3.14 24.40
N ALA A 40 -1.05 3.94 24.66
CA ALA A 40 -0.02 4.18 23.66
C ALA A 40 0.71 2.85 23.37
N ILE A 41 0.72 2.43 22.12
CA ILE A 41 1.48 1.26 21.69
C ILE A 41 2.93 1.70 21.54
N GLU A 42 3.81 1.10 22.35
CA GLU A 42 5.26 1.30 22.23
C GLU A 42 5.76 0.56 20.98
N CYS A 43 6.48 1.27 20.10
CA CYS A 43 7.15 0.69 18.96
C CYS A 43 8.66 0.55 19.21
N GLU A 44 9.25 -0.46 18.61
CA GLU A 44 10.67 -0.77 18.70
C GLU A 44 11.27 -0.83 17.29
N GLU A 45 12.52 -0.43 17.17
CA GLU A 45 13.26 -0.53 15.92
C GLU A 45 14.12 -1.79 15.93
N HIS A 46 13.99 -2.58 14.87
CA HIS A 46 14.76 -3.80 14.67
C HIS A 46 15.50 -3.73 13.33
N SER A 47 16.77 -4.07 13.34
CA SER A 47 17.59 -4.14 12.12
C SER A 47 18.11 -5.56 11.91
N TYR A 48 17.87 -6.08 10.72
CA TYR A 48 18.24 -7.43 10.29
C TYR A 48 19.24 -7.34 9.15
N PRO A 49 20.56 -7.46 9.43
CA PRO A 49 21.57 -7.48 8.38
C PRO A 49 21.51 -8.77 7.58
N VAL A 50 21.63 -8.64 6.26
CA VAL A 50 21.62 -9.76 5.31
C VAL A 50 22.99 -9.85 4.65
N SER A 51 23.71 -10.95 4.87
CA SER A 51 25.04 -11.18 4.35
C SER A 51 25.08 -12.17 3.17
N GLU A 52 24.03 -12.94 3.02
CA GLU A 52 23.87 -13.96 1.99
C GLU A 52 23.57 -13.32 0.63
N ILE A 53 23.96 -14.00 -0.43
CA ILE A 53 23.67 -13.58 -1.81
C ILE A 53 22.26 -14.06 -2.17
N PHE A 54 21.45 -13.15 -2.68
CA PHE A 54 20.10 -13.45 -3.17
C PHE A 54 19.81 -12.74 -4.49
N TYR A 55 18.82 -13.28 -5.23
CA TYR A 55 18.42 -12.81 -6.56
C TYR A 55 16.96 -12.43 -6.62
N SER A 56 16.18 -12.81 -5.63
CA SER A 56 14.75 -12.48 -5.52
C SER A 56 14.41 -12.01 -4.11
N VAL A 57 13.33 -11.25 -3.99
CA VAL A 57 12.86 -10.69 -2.73
C VAL A 57 11.38 -11.02 -2.57
N THR A 58 11.05 -11.60 -1.42
CA THR A 58 9.67 -11.89 -1.02
C THR A 58 9.38 -11.22 0.31
N VAL A 59 8.31 -10.43 0.36
CA VAL A 59 7.85 -9.73 1.56
C VAL A 59 6.43 -10.16 1.87
N GLU A 60 6.23 -10.72 3.05
CA GLU A 60 4.93 -11.07 3.59
C GLU A 60 4.74 -10.28 4.89
N ASN A 61 3.89 -9.25 4.85
CA ASN A 61 3.76 -8.28 5.93
C ASN A 61 2.29 -7.93 6.15
N THR A 62 1.91 -7.61 7.38
CA THR A 62 0.52 -7.34 7.72
C THR A 62 0.26 -5.87 7.99
N MET A 63 1.19 -5.17 8.67
CA MET A 63 0.90 -3.86 9.21
C MET A 63 1.95 -2.77 8.97
N CYS A 64 3.09 -3.07 8.37
CA CYS A 64 4.14 -2.08 8.16
C CYS A 64 4.13 -1.56 6.72
N ASP A 65 4.16 -0.25 6.53
CA ASP A 65 4.39 0.33 5.21
C ASP A 65 5.73 -0.14 4.66
N VAL A 66 5.77 -0.58 3.41
CA VAL A 66 6.95 -1.18 2.78
C VAL A 66 7.61 -0.21 1.83
N SER A 67 8.88 0.11 2.10
CA SER A 67 9.69 0.98 1.26
C SER A 67 11.04 0.36 0.92
N PHE A 68 11.51 0.57 -0.30
CA PHE A 68 12.80 0.07 -0.78
C PHE A 68 13.81 1.20 -0.91
N HIS A 69 15.00 1.01 -0.35
CA HIS A 69 16.09 1.98 -0.32
C HIS A 69 17.35 1.41 -0.95
N GLN A 70 18.04 2.25 -1.70
CA GLN A 70 19.33 1.87 -2.30
C GLN A 70 20.47 1.98 -1.26
N THR A 71 21.35 0.96 -1.19
CA THR A 71 22.58 1.05 -0.42
C THR A 71 23.76 1.44 -1.30
N ILE A 72 24.66 2.22 -0.74
CA ILE A 72 25.89 2.65 -1.43
C ILE A 72 27.04 1.69 -1.12
N ASP A 73 27.04 1.06 0.02
CA ASP A 73 28.08 0.18 0.54
C ASP A 73 27.96 -1.28 0.08
N GLY A 74 26.91 -1.59 -0.69
CA GLY A 74 26.64 -2.93 -1.19
C GLY A 74 26.12 -3.91 -0.14
N THR A 75 25.79 -3.45 1.06
CA THR A 75 25.21 -4.28 2.11
C THR A 75 23.69 -4.34 1.96
N SER A 76 23.07 -5.45 2.35
CA SER A 76 21.63 -5.56 2.43
C SER A 76 21.17 -5.63 3.87
N ARG A 77 20.07 -4.99 4.19
CA ARG A 77 19.44 -5.06 5.51
C ARG A 77 17.95 -4.72 5.44
N VAL A 78 17.21 -5.20 6.42
CA VAL A 78 15.80 -4.86 6.64
C VAL A 78 15.71 -4.14 7.98
N GLU A 79 15.14 -2.95 7.99
CA GLU A 79 14.89 -2.16 9.19
C GLU A 79 13.38 -2.05 9.39
N CYS A 80 12.91 -2.45 10.57
CA CYS A 80 11.49 -2.45 10.90
C CYS A 80 11.26 -1.62 12.14
N TYR A 81 10.32 -0.68 12.05
CA TYR A 81 9.79 0.05 13.19
C TYR A 81 8.36 -0.44 13.43
N ALA A 82 8.17 -1.27 14.44
CA ALA A 82 6.94 -2.01 14.68
C ALA A 82 6.58 -2.06 16.17
N PRO A 83 5.32 -2.32 16.51
CA PRO A 83 4.90 -2.47 17.90
C PRO A 83 5.69 -3.56 18.61
N ARG A 84 5.93 -3.33 19.89
CA ARG A 84 6.52 -4.33 20.76
C ARG A 84 5.75 -5.66 20.69
N GLY A 85 6.46 -6.76 20.47
CA GLY A 85 5.87 -8.09 20.27
C GLY A 85 5.57 -8.44 18.82
N VAL A 86 5.78 -7.52 17.87
CA VAL A 86 5.86 -7.80 16.43
C VAL A 86 7.33 -7.89 16.05
N TRP A 87 7.69 -8.95 15.37
CA TRP A 87 9.05 -9.18 14.90
C TRP A 87 9.02 -9.77 13.49
N HIS A 88 10.16 -9.72 12.81
CA HIS A 88 10.25 -10.20 11.45
C HIS A 88 11.26 -11.33 11.34
N SER A 89 10.91 -12.37 10.62
CA SER A 89 11.86 -13.40 10.20
C SER A 89 12.46 -12.98 8.87
N VAL A 90 13.75 -12.79 8.83
CA VAL A 90 14.50 -12.44 7.62
C VAL A 90 15.44 -13.60 7.31
N THR A 91 15.18 -14.30 6.23
CA THR A 91 15.92 -15.51 5.82
C THR A 91 16.30 -15.45 4.35
N VAL A 92 17.41 -16.08 3.99
CA VAL A 92 17.79 -16.29 2.60
C VAL A 92 17.89 -17.79 2.36
N GLU A 93 16.98 -18.29 1.52
CA GLU A 93 16.93 -19.70 1.13
C GLU A 93 16.82 -19.80 -0.39
N ASP A 94 17.60 -20.67 -0.99
CA ASP A 94 17.62 -20.90 -2.44
C ASP A 94 17.80 -19.62 -3.28
N GLY A 95 18.51 -18.62 -2.75
CA GLY A 95 18.74 -17.34 -3.39
C GLY A 95 17.54 -16.38 -3.33
N ALA A 96 16.55 -16.65 -2.48
CA ALA A 96 15.43 -15.76 -2.20
C ALA A 96 15.56 -15.15 -0.80
N LEU A 97 15.60 -13.83 -0.73
CA LEU A 97 15.43 -13.09 0.54
C LEU A 97 13.93 -13.10 0.87
N THR A 98 13.59 -13.69 2.00
CA THR A 98 12.22 -13.74 2.50
C THR A 98 12.11 -12.98 3.81
N VAL A 99 11.21 -12.01 3.83
CA VAL A 99 10.87 -11.20 5.02
C VAL A 99 9.43 -11.54 5.41
N ARG A 100 9.23 -12.08 6.60
CA ARG A 100 7.91 -12.44 7.11
C ARG A 100 7.65 -11.79 8.45
N GLU A 101 6.51 -11.14 8.57
CA GLU A 101 6.03 -10.65 9.85
C GLU A 101 5.54 -11.80 10.73
N ALA A 102 5.85 -11.71 12.02
CA ALA A 102 5.32 -12.59 13.05
C ALA A 102 4.83 -11.76 14.23
N ASP A 103 3.55 -11.87 14.55
CA ASP A 103 2.90 -11.16 15.64
C ASP A 103 2.65 -12.14 16.80
N SER A 104 3.27 -11.89 17.95
CA SER A 104 3.09 -12.67 19.17
C SER A 104 2.17 -11.98 20.18
N ARG A 105 1.64 -10.82 19.86
CA ARG A 105 0.76 -10.06 20.73
C ARG A 105 -0.56 -10.80 20.97
N ARG A 106 -1.10 -10.61 22.15
CA ARG A 106 -2.44 -11.08 22.46
C ARG A 106 -3.47 -10.12 21.90
N TRP A 107 -4.68 -10.60 21.59
CA TRP A 107 -5.74 -9.80 20.97
C TRP A 107 -6.03 -8.47 21.71
N TYR A 108 -5.87 -8.40 23.02
CA TYR A 108 -6.07 -7.19 23.81
C TYR A 108 -4.89 -6.20 23.77
N GLU A 109 -3.70 -6.65 23.37
CA GLU A 109 -2.50 -5.83 23.14
C GLU A 109 -2.52 -5.15 21.76
N MET A 110 -3.43 -5.58 20.89
CA MET A 110 -3.65 -4.95 19.60
C MET A 110 -4.51 -3.68 19.70
N TRP A 111 -5.13 -3.42 20.84
CA TRP A 111 -5.98 -2.24 21.07
C TRP A 111 -5.13 -1.12 21.66
N GLY A 112 -4.95 -0.05 20.88
CA GLY A 112 -4.19 1.11 21.34
C GLY A 112 -4.23 2.25 20.34
N ILE A 113 -3.67 3.38 20.72
CA ILE A 113 -3.50 4.54 19.83
C ILE A 113 -2.07 4.52 19.29
N TRP A 114 -1.95 4.55 18.00
CA TRP A 114 -0.70 4.60 17.27
C TRP A 114 -0.25 6.06 17.16
N ASN A 115 0.90 6.37 17.70
CA ASN A 115 1.47 7.73 17.61
C ASN A 115 2.45 7.89 16.46
N GLU A 116 2.93 6.78 15.88
CA GLU A 116 3.96 6.78 14.86
C GLU A 116 3.61 5.81 13.73
N ARG A 117 4.11 6.07 12.53
CA ARG A 117 3.92 5.18 11.38
C ARG A 117 4.80 3.94 11.55
N ILE A 118 4.18 2.79 11.45
CA ILE A 118 4.84 1.50 11.41
C ILE A 118 5.41 1.33 10.01
N ARG A 119 6.70 1.01 9.91
CA ARG A 119 7.38 0.94 8.61
C ARG A 119 8.35 -0.22 8.54
N MET A 120 8.56 -0.68 7.33
CA MET A 120 9.59 -1.65 6.94
C MET A 120 10.41 -1.05 5.82
N ASP A 121 11.65 -0.72 6.11
CA ASP A 121 12.61 -0.16 5.16
C ASP A 121 13.57 -1.26 4.71
N ILE A 122 13.52 -1.63 3.43
CA ILE A 122 14.32 -2.70 2.84
C ILE A 122 15.46 -2.06 2.04
N TYR A 123 16.65 -2.21 2.54
CA TYR A 123 17.87 -1.66 1.94
C TYR A 123 18.56 -2.70 1.06
N LEU A 124 18.70 -2.38 -0.22
CA LEU A 124 19.23 -3.28 -1.23
C LEU A 124 20.35 -2.62 -2.05
N PRO A 125 21.39 -3.35 -2.46
CA PRO A 125 22.37 -2.86 -3.41
C PRO A 125 21.74 -2.66 -4.81
N PRO A 126 22.28 -1.73 -5.61
CA PRO A 126 21.80 -1.47 -6.97
C PRO A 126 22.23 -2.59 -7.92
N GLN A 127 21.40 -3.60 -8.02
CA GLN A 127 21.56 -4.72 -8.96
C GLN A 127 20.20 -5.11 -9.56
N SER A 128 20.24 -5.94 -10.60
CA SER A 128 19.02 -6.56 -11.13
C SER A 128 18.60 -7.75 -10.28
N TYR A 129 17.37 -7.75 -9.82
CA TYR A 129 16.73 -8.87 -9.14
C TYR A 129 15.89 -9.69 -10.13
N ALA A 130 15.84 -11.00 -9.97
CA ALA A 130 15.06 -11.86 -10.84
C ALA A 130 13.55 -11.68 -10.62
N ALA A 131 13.13 -11.61 -9.36
CA ALA A 131 11.73 -11.45 -9.00
C ALA A 131 11.56 -10.65 -7.71
N LEU A 132 10.42 -9.96 -7.62
CA LEU A 132 9.94 -9.28 -6.41
C LEU A 132 8.49 -9.73 -6.17
N SER A 133 8.20 -10.19 -4.97
CA SER A 133 6.84 -10.46 -4.51
C SER A 133 6.61 -9.74 -3.19
N VAL A 134 5.61 -8.87 -3.15
CA VAL A 134 5.20 -8.15 -1.93
C VAL A 134 3.75 -8.46 -1.67
N THR A 135 3.45 -9.01 -0.52
CA THR A 135 2.09 -9.27 -0.05
C THR A 135 1.89 -8.60 1.29
N THR A 136 0.92 -7.69 1.34
CA THR A 136 0.60 -6.94 2.55
C THR A 136 -0.90 -7.03 2.86
N SER A 137 -1.29 -6.71 4.11
CA SER A 137 -2.72 -6.62 4.44
C SER A 137 -3.19 -5.16 4.58
N VAL A 138 -2.50 -4.34 5.39
CA VAL A 138 -2.97 -2.97 5.67
C VAL A 138 -1.82 -1.98 5.54
N CYS A 139 -1.12 -1.99 4.41
CA CYS A 139 0.12 -1.24 4.26
C CYS A 139 0.27 -0.62 2.90
N ASP A 140 0.88 0.55 2.88
CA ASP A 140 1.31 1.17 1.65
C ASP A 140 2.61 0.52 1.14
N VAL A 141 2.72 0.40 -0.17
CA VAL A 141 3.90 -0.16 -0.84
C VAL A 141 4.48 0.84 -1.82
N THR A 142 5.76 1.15 -1.66
CA THR A 142 6.47 2.07 -2.56
C THR A 142 7.62 1.37 -3.27
N LEU A 143 7.57 1.32 -4.61
CA LEU A 143 8.63 0.84 -5.49
C LEU A 143 9.34 2.01 -6.17
N PRO A 144 10.63 2.27 -5.85
CA PRO A 144 11.36 3.45 -6.33
C PRO A 144 12.02 3.24 -7.68
N GLN A 145 12.40 4.34 -8.32
CA GLN A 145 13.01 4.40 -9.66
C GLN A 145 14.30 3.57 -9.84
N TRP A 146 15.12 3.44 -8.82
CA TRP A 146 16.41 2.72 -8.92
C TRP A 146 16.23 1.20 -8.95
N LEU A 147 15.06 0.69 -8.57
CA LEU A 147 14.79 -0.74 -8.44
C LEU A 147 14.61 -1.38 -9.81
N THR A 148 15.45 -2.38 -10.11
CA THR A 148 15.37 -3.17 -11.34
C THR A 148 15.07 -4.62 -11.01
N VAL A 149 13.94 -5.13 -11.51
CA VAL A 149 13.45 -6.48 -11.21
C VAL A 149 12.98 -7.14 -12.52
N GLY A 150 13.25 -8.42 -12.69
CA GLY A 150 12.78 -9.16 -13.87
C GLY A 150 11.25 -9.21 -13.93
N LEU A 151 10.62 -9.73 -12.88
CA LEU A 151 9.17 -9.87 -12.74
C LEU A 151 8.72 -9.37 -11.38
N GLY A 152 7.67 -8.56 -11.33
CA GLY A 152 7.09 -8.02 -10.10
C GLY A 152 5.67 -8.49 -9.84
N GLU A 153 5.35 -8.76 -8.57
CA GLU A 153 4.01 -8.95 -8.06
C GLU A 153 3.84 -8.19 -6.76
N VAL A 154 2.82 -7.33 -6.67
CA VAL A 154 2.46 -6.59 -5.45
C VAL A 154 1.00 -6.80 -5.15
N LYS A 155 0.71 -7.28 -3.96
CA LYS A 155 -0.66 -7.47 -3.45
C LYS A 155 -0.85 -6.80 -2.12
N SER A 156 -1.95 -6.08 -1.97
CA SER A 156 -2.40 -5.50 -0.70
C SER A 156 -3.89 -5.74 -0.52
N ASP A 157 -4.34 -6.05 0.70
CA ASP A 157 -5.78 -6.05 0.97
C ASP A 157 -6.26 -4.59 1.15
N THR A 158 -5.49 -3.77 1.90
CA THR A 158 -5.81 -2.36 2.11
C THR A 158 -4.52 -1.55 2.17
N GLY A 159 -4.36 -0.58 1.32
CA GLY A 159 -3.18 0.28 1.26
C GLY A 159 -2.86 0.71 -0.16
N ASP A 160 -2.20 1.83 -0.27
CA ASP A 160 -1.87 2.43 -1.56
C ASP A 160 -0.58 1.82 -2.13
N ILE A 161 -0.56 1.63 -3.44
CA ILE A 161 0.60 1.10 -4.14
C ILE A 161 1.15 2.17 -5.07
N THR A 162 2.37 2.59 -4.80
CA THR A 162 3.08 3.60 -5.61
C THR A 162 4.30 2.98 -6.30
N VAL A 163 4.35 3.09 -7.62
CA VAL A 163 5.46 2.63 -8.47
C VAL A 163 5.99 3.83 -9.25
N GLN A 164 7.28 4.12 -9.09
CA GLN A 164 7.90 5.25 -9.77
C GLN A 164 9.18 4.84 -10.50
N GLY A 165 9.17 4.91 -11.82
CA GLY A 165 10.36 4.71 -12.66
C GLY A 165 11.01 3.35 -12.55
N THR A 166 10.36 2.37 -11.96
CA THR A 166 10.88 1.02 -11.75
C THR A 166 10.97 0.27 -13.09
N VAL A 167 12.00 -0.53 -13.28
CA VAL A 167 12.22 -1.31 -14.50
C VAL A 167 11.89 -2.78 -14.26
N MET A 168 10.87 -3.28 -14.95
CA MET A 168 10.43 -4.69 -14.85
C MET A 168 10.16 -5.28 -16.25
N PRO A 169 11.20 -5.81 -16.94
CA PRO A 169 11.07 -6.25 -18.33
C PRO A 169 10.05 -7.37 -18.58
N ALA A 170 9.79 -8.23 -17.59
CA ALA A 170 8.78 -9.28 -17.69
C ALA A 170 7.41 -8.86 -17.11
N GLY A 171 7.27 -7.59 -16.70
CA GLY A 171 6.02 -6.99 -16.26
C GLY A 171 5.82 -6.94 -14.76
N LEU A 172 4.75 -6.21 -14.37
CA LEU A 172 4.32 -6.02 -13.00
C LEU A 172 2.82 -6.34 -12.88
N THR A 173 2.49 -7.20 -11.94
CA THR A 173 1.11 -7.46 -11.54
C THR A 173 0.84 -6.77 -10.20
N ILE A 174 -0.21 -5.95 -10.16
CA ILE A 174 -0.67 -5.25 -8.95
C ILE A 174 -2.09 -5.69 -8.65
N GLY A 175 -2.34 -6.08 -7.41
CA GLY A 175 -3.68 -6.37 -6.90
C GLY A 175 -3.91 -5.67 -5.57
N THR A 176 -5.04 -4.96 -5.42
CA THR A 176 -5.49 -4.43 -4.14
C THR A 176 -6.99 -4.57 -4.02
N ASP A 177 -7.48 -4.86 -2.80
CA ASP A 177 -8.93 -4.86 -2.57
C ASP A 177 -9.42 -3.43 -2.29
N THR A 178 -8.67 -2.66 -1.49
CA THR A 178 -9.01 -1.28 -1.18
C THR A 178 -7.74 -0.44 -1.11
N GLY A 179 -7.59 0.50 -2.01
CA GLY A 179 -6.43 1.40 -2.06
C GLY A 179 -6.15 1.90 -3.47
N ASP A 180 -5.50 3.02 -3.55
CA ASP A 180 -5.16 3.64 -4.81
C ASP A 180 -3.88 3.08 -5.40
N VAL A 181 -3.83 2.97 -6.71
CA VAL A 181 -2.65 2.52 -7.44
C VAL A 181 -2.12 3.66 -8.30
N THR A 182 -0.89 4.07 -8.02
CA THR A 182 -0.20 5.08 -8.84
C THR A 182 1.05 4.48 -9.49
N VAL A 183 1.12 4.51 -10.81
CA VAL A 183 2.32 4.10 -11.58
C VAL A 183 2.77 5.26 -12.45
N SER A 184 4.04 5.62 -12.35
CA SER A 184 4.62 6.72 -13.13
C SER A 184 6.01 6.40 -13.69
N ASP A 185 6.37 7.06 -14.78
CA ASP A 185 7.71 7.06 -15.38
C ASP A 185 8.26 5.64 -15.66
N SER A 186 7.39 4.71 -16.01
CA SER A 186 7.74 3.28 -16.11
C SER A 186 7.52 2.74 -17.52
N ASP A 187 8.36 1.79 -17.93
CA ASP A 187 8.28 1.08 -19.21
C ASP A 187 8.21 -0.43 -18.94
N MET A 188 7.00 -0.95 -18.72
CA MET A 188 6.75 -2.35 -18.43
C MET A 188 5.33 -2.77 -18.81
N ASP A 189 5.11 -4.06 -19.03
CA ASP A 189 3.77 -4.61 -19.08
C ASP A 189 3.12 -4.49 -17.70
N LEU A 190 1.88 -3.97 -17.64
CA LEU A 190 1.14 -3.76 -16.40
C LEU A 190 -0.17 -4.54 -16.38
N ASN A 191 -0.39 -5.25 -15.30
CA ASN A 191 -1.67 -5.87 -14.99
C ASN A 191 -2.13 -5.39 -13.61
N ILE A 192 -3.10 -4.48 -13.58
CA ILE A 192 -3.62 -3.87 -12.36
C ILE A 192 -5.06 -4.31 -12.14
N THR A 193 -5.33 -4.82 -10.96
CA THR A 193 -6.68 -5.16 -10.51
C THR A 193 -6.92 -4.57 -9.14
N THR A 194 -7.95 -3.73 -9.00
CA THR A 194 -8.43 -3.23 -7.71
C THR A 194 -9.93 -3.47 -7.58
N PHE A 195 -10.41 -3.69 -6.36
CA PHE A 195 -11.85 -3.79 -6.12
C PHE A 195 -12.43 -2.40 -5.83
N THR A 196 -11.77 -1.63 -4.96
CA THR A 196 -12.18 -0.25 -4.64
C THR A 196 -10.93 0.63 -4.53
N GLY A 197 -10.79 1.59 -5.41
CA GLY A 197 -9.68 2.54 -5.41
C GLY A 197 -9.41 3.09 -6.80
N ASP A 198 -8.78 4.23 -6.84
CA ASP A 198 -8.46 4.92 -8.07
C ASP A 198 -7.14 4.42 -8.67
N VAL A 199 -7.08 4.35 -9.98
CA VAL A 199 -5.87 3.97 -10.70
C VAL A 199 -5.34 5.16 -11.49
N THR A 200 -4.15 5.60 -11.15
CA THR A 200 -3.48 6.72 -11.83
C THR A 200 -2.22 6.25 -12.54
N LEU A 201 -2.19 6.38 -13.87
CA LEU A 201 -1.04 6.07 -14.71
C LEU A 201 -0.50 7.33 -15.35
N LYS A 202 0.81 7.59 -15.22
CA LYS A 202 1.44 8.80 -15.76
C LYS A 202 2.76 8.51 -16.44
N GLN A 203 2.99 9.16 -17.58
CA GLN A 203 4.28 9.12 -18.29
C GLN A 203 4.77 7.70 -18.56
N LEU A 204 3.86 6.83 -19.01
CA LEU A 204 4.19 5.47 -19.40
C LEU A 204 4.48 5.46 -20.89
N LEU A 205 5.76 5.37 -21.26
CA LEU A 205 6.22 5.45 -22.63
C LEU A 205 6.95 4.16 -23.02
N GLY A 206 6.48 3.47 -24.06
CA GLY A 206 7.09 2.22 -24.51
C GLY A 206 6.21 1.45 -25.48
N GLU A 207 6.52 0.18 -25.69
CA GLU A 207 5.75 -0.73 -26.54
C GLU A 207 5.22 -1.89 -25.69
N LYS A 208 4.35 -1.58 -24.74
CA LYS A 208 3.88 -2.50 -23.70
C LYS A 208 2.37 -2.68 -23.72
N LEU A 209 1.91 -3.63 -22.95
CA LEU A 209 0.50 -3.92 -22.74
C LEU A 209 0.09 -3.43 -21.34
N ILE A 210 -0.96 -2.62 -21.30
CA ILE A 210 -1.51 -2.13 -20.04
C ILE A 210 -2.93 -2.65 -19.91
N PHE A 211 -3.14 -3.43 -18.85
CA PHE A 211 -4.43 -3.91 -18.44
C PHE A 211 -4.78 -3.32 -17.07
N VAL A 212 -5.94 -2.67 -16.98
CA VAL A 212 -6.48 -2.12 -15.74
C VAL A 212 -7.91 -2.61 -15.56
N LYS A 213 -8.19 -3.19 -14.40
CA LYS A 213 -9.54 -3.52 -13.98
C LYS A 213 -9.80 -2.97 -12.59
N THR A 214 -10.88 -2.19 -12.44
CA THR A 214 -11.41 -1.79 -11.13
C THR A 214 -12.91 -2.08 -11.08
N ASP A 215 -13.44 -2.46 -9.93
CA ASP A 215 -14.90 -2.58 -9.79
C ASP A 215 -15.50 -1.22 -9.41
N SER A 216 -14.84 -0.45 -8.53
CA SER A 216 -15.27 0.90 -8.16
C SER A 216 -14.07 1.83 -8.01
N GLY A 217 -13.93 2.81 -8.91
CA GLY A 217 -12.86 3.80 -8.86
C GLY A 217 -12.67 4.50 -10.20
N GLU A 218 -12.02 5.64 -10.14
CA GLU A 218 -11.63 6.41 -11.32
C GLU A 218 -10.34 5.84 -11.91
N VAL A 219 -10.27 5.77 -13.23
CA VAL A 219 -9.03 5.44 -13.94
C VAL A 219 -8.55 6.67 -14.70
N THR A 220 -7.47 7.24 -14.25
CA THR A 220 -6.83 8.39 -14.90
C THR A 220 -5.51 7.97 -15.57
N MET A 221 -5.38 8.22 -16.86
CA MET A 221 -4.16 8.00 -17.62
C MET A 221 -3.71 9.30 -18.28
N LYS A 222 -2.42 9.64 -18.09
CA LYS A 222 -1.85 10.89 -18.64
C LYS A 222 -0.49 10.66 -19.27
N THR A 223 -0.34 11.14 -20.50
CA THR A 223 0.92 11.09 -21.26
C THR A 223 1.43 9.64 -21.38
N CYS A 224 0.59 8.77 -21.89
CA CYS A 224 0.92 7.36 -22.05
C CYS A 224 0.97 6.99 -23.53
N ALA A 225 2.05 6.31 -23.97
CA ALA A 225 2.17 5.79 -25.33
C ALA A 225 2.60 4.32 -25.27
N GLN A 226 1.72 3.41 -25.69
CA GLN A 226 1.89 1.97 -25.53
C GLN A 226 1.37 1.19 -26.74
N THR A 227 1.57 -0.12 -26.77
CA THR A 227 0.98 -0.98 -27.82
C THR A 227 -0.52 -1.13 -27.63
N ALA A 228 -0.98 -1.41 -26.41
CA ALA A 228 -2.40 -1.53 -26.15
C ALA A 228 -2.79 -1.12 -24.74
N PHE A 229 -3.95 -0.48 -24.64
CA PHE A 229 -4.65 -0.22 -23.38
C PHE A 229 -5.95 -1.04 -23.32
N SER A 230 -6.15 -1.71 -22.21
CA SER A 230 -7.41 -2.39 -21.88
C SER A 230 -7.84 -1.95 -20.50
N VAL A 231 -8.84 -1.08 -20.42
CA VAL A 231 -9.35 -0.49 -19.18
C VAL A 231 -10.80 -0.90 -18.99
N TYR A 232 -11.10 -1.46 -17.84
CA TYR A 232 -12.43 -1.90 -17.43
C TYR A 232 -12.74 -1.36 -16.04
N THR A 233 -13.90 -0.72 -15.89
CA THR A 233 -14.45 -0.37 -14.59
C THR A 233 -15.94 -0.71 -14.57
N ASP A 234 -16.45 -1.18 -13.44
CA ASP A 234 -17.90 -1.38 -13.31
C ASP A 234 -18.58 -0.06 -12.93
N THR A 235 -17.97 0.68 -11.99
CA THR A 235 -18.47 2.00 -11.59
C THR A 235 -17.33 2.98 -11.43
N GLY A 236 -17.24 3.97 -12.31
CA GLY A 236 -16.22 5.00 -12.24
C GLY A 236 -16.00 5.70 -13.58
N GLU A 237 -15.35 6.84 -13.51
CA GLU A 237 -14.96 7.62 -14.67
C GLU A 237 -13.63 7.12 -15.22
N VAL A 238 -13.49 7.13 -16.54
CA VAL A 238 -12.21 6.85 -17.20
C VAL A 238 -11.75 8.08 -17.97
N GLN A 239 -10.64 8.65 -17.53
CA GLN A 239 -10.05 9.83 -18.15
C GLN A 239 -8.70 9.49 -18.79
N LEU A 240 -8.60 9.66 -20.10
CA LEU A 240 -7.38 9.53 -20.86
C LEU A 240 -6.98 10.87 -21.46
N SER A 241 -5.77 11.35 -21.18
CA SER A 241 -5.23 12.59 -21.71
C SER A 241 -3.85 12.36 -22.30
N ASP A 242 -3.60 12.80 -23.52
CA ASP A 242 -2.33 12.62 -24.23
C ASP A 242 -1.92 11.14 -24.30
N CYS A 243 -2.88 10.26 -24.58
CA CYS A 243 -2.66 8.82 -24.61
C CYS A 243 -2.75 8.30 -26.06
N PHE A 244 -1.73 7.52 -26.47
CA PHE A 244 -1.63 6.96 -27.80
C PHE A 244 -1.37 5.46 -27.74
N ALA A 245 -2.07 4.67 -28.54
CA ALA A 245 -1.82 3.23 -28.66
C ALA A 245 -2.32 2.66 -29.98
N ASP A 246 -1.77 1.53 -30.42
CA ASP A 246 -2.29 0.80 -31.58
C ASP A 246 -3.69 0.25 -31.33
N THR A 247 -4.05 0.00 -30.08
CA THR A 247 -5.36 -0.50 -29.68
C THR A 247 -5.82 0.10 -28.35
N PHE A 248 -7.01 0.71 -28.37
CA PHE A 248 -7.73 1.12 -27.19
C PHE A 248 -8.96 0.23 -26.96
N ARG A 249 -9.08 -0.30 -25.75
CA ARG A 249 -10.31 -0.92 -25.26
C ARG A 249 -10.66 -0.34 -23.91
N VAL A 250 -11.68 0.51 -23.87
CA VAL A 250 -12.14 1.15 -22.65
C VAL A 250 -13.62 0.84 -22.47
N GLN A 251 -13.98 0.37 -21.30
CA GLN A 251 -15.34 0.02 -20.94
C GLN A 251 -15.63 0.41 -19.51
N THR A 252 -16.77 1.08 -19.28
CA THR A 252 -17.40 1.27 -17.98
C THR A 252 -18.85 0.84 -18.07
N ASP A 253 -19.38 0.25 -17.01
CA ASP A 253 -20.82 -0.07 -16.95
C ASP A 253 -21.61 1.15 -16.45
N THR A 254 -21.03 1.92 -15.53
CA THR A 254 -21.63 3.15 -14.99
C THR A 254 -20.57 4.21 -14.80
N GLY A 255 -20.63 5.28 -15.56
CA GLY A 255 -19.68 6.39 -15.51
C GLY A 255 -19.37 6.92 -16.90
N ASP A 256 -18.60 7.98 -16.95
CA ASP A 256 -18.23 8.66 -18.18
C ASP A 256 -16.85 8.21 -18.68
N ILE A 257 -16.66 8.23 -19.98
CA ILE A 257 -15.35 8.00 -20.62
C ILE A 257 -14.96 9.31 -21.30
N GLU A 258 -13.87 9.91 -20.84
CA GLU A 258 -13.34 11.13 -21.41
C GLU A 258 -11.99 10.87 -22.09
N LEU A 259 -11.90 11.15 -23.40
CA LEU A 259 -10.68 11.08 -24.18
C LEU A 259 -10.30 12.49 -24.60
N ARG A 260 -9.12 12.96 -24.18
CA ARG A 260 -8.57 14.26 -24.57
C ARG A 260 -7.22 14.06 -25.25
N GLU A 261 -7.08 14.60 -26.47
CA GLU A 261 -5.84 14.51 -27.26
C GLU A 261 -5.26 13.09 -27.31
N SER A 262 -6.14 12.07 -27.40
CA SER A 262 -5.79 10.65 -27.39
C SER A 262 -6.28 9.99 -28.69
N ASP A 263 -5.47 9.09 -29.27
CA ASP A 263 -5.76 8.44 -30.55
C ASP A 263 -5.19 7.00 -30.59
N ALA A 264 -5.74 6.17 -31.51
CA ALA A 264 -5.34 4.79 -31.77
C ALA A 264 -4.84 4.61 -33.19
#